data_30c6210728195887a599e2c50d56264a
#
_entry.id   30c6210728195887a599e2c50d56264a
#
_cell.length_a   1.000
_cell.length_b   1.000
_cell.length_c   1.000
_cell.angle_alpha   90.00
_cell.angle_beta   90.00
_cell.angle_gamma   90.00
#
_symmetry.space_group_name_H-M   'P 1'
#
loop_
_entity.id
_entity.type
_entity.pdbx_description
1 polymer ?
#
loop_
_entity_poly.entity_id
_entity_poly.type
_entity_poly.pdbx_seq_one_letter_code
_entity_poly.pdbx_strand_id
1 'polypeptide(L)'
;MSTLKQVLAKKIAEHRPRTTKLVKEFSDVSLGEVNIGQAIGGARGIKCLVTDVSYLDPMEGIRFRGKTIPETFEALPKVPGSEYPYVEAFWWMLLTGDVPTMEQTLEVVEDWKQRSQVPQYVIDVLRALPRDSHPMAMFSSAILAMQRDSVFAKTYSSGKFNKMTCWEDMFEDASNM
;
A
#
# COMPACT_ATOMS: atom_id res chain seq x y z
N MET A 1 9.97 17.05 -4.44
CA MET A 1 9.04 16.15 -3.70
C MET A 1 7.85 15.94 -4.62
N SER A 2 7.50 14.70 -4.96
CA SER A 2 6.40 14.41 -5.91
C SER A 2 5.07 14.95 -5.37
N THR A 3 4.16 15.31 -6.27
CA THR A 3 2.81 15.79 -5.91
C THR A 3 2.07 14.76 -5.07
N LEU A 4 2.20 13.47 -5.39
CA LEU A 4 1.62 12.37 -4.60
C LEU A 4 2.11 12.41 -3.14
N LYS A 5 3.43 12.55 -2.90
CA LYS A 5 3.98 12.62 -1.54
C LYS A 5 3.47 13.82 -0.75
N GLN A 6 3.26 14.96 -1.40
CA GLN A 6 2.69 16.16 -0.76
C GLN A 6 1.22 15.95 -0.37
N VAL A 7 0.42 15.38 -1.28
CA VAL A 7 -0.99 15.07 -1.00
C VAL A 7 -1.10 14.05 0.12
N LEU A 8 -0.26 12.99 0.09
CA LEU A 8 -0.24 11.97 1.15
C LEU A 8 0.13 12.58 2.51
N ALA A 9 1.14 13.45 2.58
CA ALA A 9 1.51 14.14 3.81
C ALA A 9 0.33 14.93 4.41
N LYS A 10 -0.42 15.66 3.57
CA LYS A 10 -1.63 16.37 3.98
C LYS A 10 -2.70 15.42 4.51
N LYS A 11 -2.99 14.33 3.79
CA LYS A 11 -3.97 13.32 4.23
C LYS A 11 -3.59 12.68 5.56
N ILE A 12 -2.32 12.33 5.75
CA ILE A 12 -1.83 11.79 7.03
C ILE A 12 -2.05 12.79 8.17
N ALA A 13 -1.75 14.07 7.95
CA ALA A 13 -1.98 15.11 8.95
C ALA A 13 -3.47 15.27 9.30
N GLU A 14 -4.37 15.16 8.32
CA GLU A 14 -5.83 15.23 8.51
C GLU A 14 -6.40 13.98 9.23
N HIS A 15 -5.91 12.79 8.90
CA HIS A 15 -6.45 11.52 9.43
C HIS A 15 -5.91 11.18 10.82
N ARG A 16 -4.66 11.50 11.13
CA ARG A 16 -4.02 11.18 12.41
C ARG A 16 -4.80 11.66 13.63
N PRO A 17 -5.33 12.91 13.69
CA PRO A 17 -6.14 13.36 14.82
C PRO A 17 -7.41 12.54 15.02
N ARG A 18 -8.04 12.03 13.96
CA ARG A 18 -9.25 11.19 14.03
C ARG A 18 -8.94 9.88 14.74
N THR A 19 -7.86 9.19 14.34
CA THR A 19 -7.43 7.94 14.99
C THR A 19 -7.06 8.17 16.45
N THR A 20 -6.32 9.25 16.74
CA THR A 20 -5.95 9.62 18.11
C THR A 20 -7.18 9.89 18.96
N LYS A 21 -8.19 10.57 18.41
CA LYS A 21 -9.46 10.83 19.09
C LYS A 21 -10.22 9.53 19.39
N LEU A 22 -10.31 8.62 18.41
CA LEU A 22 -10.93 7.31 18.60
C LEU A 22 -10.32 6.55 19.79
N VAL A 23 -9.00 6.45 19.82
CA VAL A 23 -8.29 5.76 20.91
C VAL A 23 -8.51 6.47 22.24
N LYS A 24 -8.45 7.81 22.27
CA LYS A 24 -8.54 8.58 23.51
C LYS A 24 -9.95 8.58 24.13
N GLU A 25 -10.98 8.63 23.28
CA GLU A 25 -12.37 8.83 23.75
C GLU A 25 -13.19 7.54 23.79
N PHE A 26 -12.80 6.51 23.03
CA PHE A 26 -13.60 5.31 22.81
C PHE A 26 -12.87 3.99 23.05
N SER A 27 -11.68 4.01 23.69
CA SER A 27 -10.89 2.79 23.93
C SER A 27 -11.64 1.72 24.74
N ASP A 28 -12.52 2.13 25.63
CA ASP A 28 -13.24 1.23 26.55
C ASP A 28 -14.62 0.79 26.01
N VAL A 29 -14.98 1.24 24.79
CA VAL A 29 -16.25 0.84 24.17
C VAL A 29 -16.14 -0.59 23.66
N SER A 30 -17.01 -1.48 24.18
CA SER A 30 -17.10 -2.87 23.71
C SER A 30 -17.59 -2.94 22.27
N LEU A 31 -16.90 -3.72 21.43
CA LEU A 31 -17.30 -4.01 20.04
C LEU A 31 -18.09 -5.32 19.91
N GLY A 32 -18.35 -6.00 21.02
CA GLY A 32 -19.08 -7.26 21.13
C GLY A 32 -18.33 -8.29 21.94
N GLU A 33 -18.95 -9.45 22.11
CA GLU A 33 -18.36 -10.61 22.80
C GLU A 33 -17.72 -11.56 21.79
N VAL A 34 -16.70 -12.28 22.24
CA VAL A 34 -16.02 -13.31 21.45
C VAL A 34 -16.28 -14.68 22.05
N ASN A 35 -16.77 -15.61 21.24
CA ASN A 35 -16.99 -16.99 21.66
C ASN A 35 -15.87 -17.94 21.21
N ILE A 36 -15.82 -19.13 21.80
CA ILE A 36 -14.79 -20.13 21.50
C ILE A 36 -14.78 -20.53 20.01
N GLY A 37 -15.95 -20.64 19.38
CA GLY A 37 -16.07 -20.99 17.96
C GLY A 37 -15.41 -19.95 17.06
N GLN A 38 -15.57 -18.66 17.39
CA GLN A 38 -14.92 -17.56 16.67
C GLN A 38 -13.40 -17.57 16.86
N ALA A 39 -12.92 -17.85 18.07
CA ALA A 39 -11.49 -17.92 18.37
C ALA A 39 -10.82 -19.09 17.64
N ILE A 40 -11.43 -20.28 17.67
CA ILE A 40 -10.94 -21.47 16.95
C ILE A 40 -11.03 -21.26 15.41
N GLY A 41 -12.06 -20.59 14.94
CA GLY A 41 -12.29 -20.26 13.52
C GLY A 41 -11.36 -19.17 12.96
N GLY A 42 -10.35 -18.71 13.68
CA GLY A 42 -9.40 -17.68 13.25
C GLY A 42 -10.00 -16.27 13.28
N ALA A 43 -10.66 -15.90 14.37
CA ALA A 43 -11.26 -14.58 14.60
C ALA A 43 -12.37 -14.21 13.58
N ARG A 44 -13.05 -15.21 13.03
CA ARG A 44 -14.11 -15.01 12.04
C ARG A 44 -15.27 -14.20 12.61
N GLY A 45 -15.61 -13.08 11.95
CA GLY A 45 -16.67 -12.18 12.37
C GLY A 45 -16.34 -11.32 13.59
N ILE A 46 -15.10 -11.35 14.09
CA ILE A 46 -14.63 -10.46 15.15
C ILE A 46 -14.21 -9.11 14.55
N LYS A 47 -14.74 -8.02 15.11
CA LYS A 47 -14.38 -6.66 14.71
C LYS A 47 -13.05 -6.26 15.36
N CYS A 48 -11.92 -6.67 14.79
CA CYS A 48 -10.58 -6.44 15.34
C CYS A 48 -9.68 -5.52 14.50
N LEU A 49 -10.20 -4.94 13.43
CA LEU A 49 -9.44 -4.08 12.54
C LEU A 49 -10.27 -2.86 12.14
N VAL A 50 -9.63 -1.68 12.19
CA VAL A 50 -10.13 -0.44 11.60
C VAL A 50 -9.30 -0.14 10.37
N THR A 51 -9.94 -0.12 9.21
CA THR A 51 -9.31 0.22 7.93
C THR A 51 -10.30 0.97 7.05
N ASP A 52 -9.79 1.93 6.30
CA ASP A 52 -10.53 2.69 5.28
C ASP A 52 -9.95 2.51 3.86
N VAL A 53 -8.92 1.69 3.72
CA VAL A 53 -8.25 1.45 2.43
C VAL A 53 -8.98 0.42 1.60
N SER A 54 -9.25 -0.75 2.19
CA SER A 54 -9.95 -1.83 1.51
C SER A 54 -10.82 -2.63 2.48
N TYR A 55 -11.89 -3.19 1.97
CA TYR A 55 -12.78 -4.08 2.70
C TYR A 55 -13.23 -5.22 1.80
N LEU A 56 -13.06 -6.45 2.26
CA LEU A 56 -13.53 -7.65 1.56
C LEU A 56 -14.83 -8.12 2.18
N ASP A 57 -15.94 -7.81 1.52
CA ASP A 57 -17.24 -8.34 1.89
C ASP A 57 -17.39 -9.78 1.37
N PRO A 58 -17.84 -10.74 2.19
CA PRO A 58 -17.98 -12.14 1.77
C PRO A 58 -19.06 -12.38 0.70
N MET A 59 -20.00 -11.45 0.54
CA MET A 59 -21.11 -11.56 -0.40
C MET A 59 -20.95 -10.66 -1.64
N GLU A 60 -20.36 -9.48 -1.46
CA GLU A 60 -20.16 -8.51 -2.55
C GLU A 60 -18.77 -8.55 -3.17
N GLY A 61 -17.77 -9.04 -2.42
CA GLY A 61 -16.37 -9.00 -2.82
C GLY A 61 -15.62 -7.78 -2.29
N ILE A 62 -14.49 -7.45 -2.93
CA ILE A 62 -13.58 -6.39 -2.45
C ILE A 62 -14.09 -5.01 -2.82
N ARG A 63 -13.88 -4.06 -1.88
CA ARG A 63 -14.02 -2.62 -2.09
C ARG A 63 -12.70 -1.91 -1.80
N PHE A 64 -12.35 -0.97 -2.67
CA PHE A 64 -11.16 -0.10 -2.52
C PHE A 64 -11.61 1.32 -2.26
N ARG A 65 -11.27 1.89 -1.11
CA ARG A 65 -11.75 3.21 -0.69
C ARG A 65 -13.28 3.36 -0.85
N GLY A 66 -14.00 2.28 -0.50
CA GLY A 66 -15.46 2.19 -0.59
C GLY A 66 -16.03 1.85 -1.98
N LYS A 67 -15.21 1.82 -3.03
CA LYS A 67 -15.63 1.52 -4.42
C LYS A 67 -15.45 0.04 -4.73
N THR A 68 -16.40 -0.54 -5.45
CA THR A 68 -16.27 -1.86 -6.06
C THR A 68 -15.24 -1.84 -7.19
N ILE A 69 -14.88 -3.02 -7.73
CA ILE A 69 -13.95 -3.09 -8.88
C ILE A 69 -14.52 -2.32 -10.10
N PRO A 70 -15.78 -2.53 -10.54
CA PRO A 70 -16.34 -1.76 -11.66
C PRO A 70 -16.36 -0.25 -11.41
N GLU A 71 -16.79 0.20 -10.22
CA GLU A 71 -16.79 1.62 -9.85
C GLU A 71 -15.39 2.23 -9.83
N THR A 72 -14.39 1.45 -9.44
CA THR A 72 -12.98 1.86 -9.47
C THR A 72 -12.50 2.01 -10.92
N PHE A 73 -12.81 1.05 -11.78
CA PHE A 73 -12.49 1.10 -13.22
C PHE A 73 -13.13 2.29 -13.93
N GLU A 74 -14.34 2.64 -13.56
CA GLU A 74 -15.07 3.78 -14.14
C GLU A 74 -14.49 5.12 -13.67
N ALA A 75 -14.14 5.22 -12.38
CA ALA A 75 -13.72 6.47 -11.77
C ALA A 75 -12.29 6.88 -12.12
N LEU A 76 -11.39 5.92 -12.38
CA LEU A 76 -9.97 6.21 -12.58
C LEU A 76 -9.64 6.65 -14.01
N PRO A 77 -8.61 7.53 -14.19
CA PRO A 77 -8.05 7.87 -15.50
C PRO A 77 -7.64 6.63 -16.28
N LYS A 78 -8.04 6.57 -17.55
CA LYS A 78 -7.80 5.42 -18.44
C LYS A 78 -6.62 5.67 -19.38
N VAL A 79 -5.92 4.58 -19.70
CA VAL A 79 -4.86 4.60 -20.71
C VAL A 79 -5.47 4.94 -22.08
N PRO A 80 -4.91 5.89 -22.86
CA PRO A 80 -5.42 6.23 -24.16
C PRO A 80 -5.59 5.00 -25.06
N GLY A 81 -6.77 4.83 -25.62
CA GLY A 81 -7.12 3.68 -26.48
C GLY A 81 -7.37 2.36 -25.74
N SER A 82 -7.46 2.37 -24.41
CA SER A 82 -7.75 1.21 -23.59
C SER A 82 -9.00 1.43 -22.72
N GLU A 83 -9.67 0.34 -22.36
CA GLU A 83 -10.74 0.35 -21.35
C GLU A 83 -10.20 0.30 -19.93
N TYR A 84 -8.90 -0.01 -19.76
CA TYR A 84 -8.26 -0.18 -18.46
C TYR A 84 -7.72 1.13 -17.92
N PRO A 85 -7.89 1.37 -16.61
CA PRO A 85 -7.27 2.52 -15.94
C PRO A 85 -5.76 2.34 -15.80
N TYR A 86 -5.06 3.44 -15.55
CA TYR A 86 -3.66 3.43 -15.13
C TYR A 86 -3.52 2.76 -13.75
N VAL A 87 -2.55 1.88 -13.60
CA VAL A 87 -2.20 1.28 -12.29
C VAL A 87 -1.71 2.35 -11.32
N GLU A 88 -1.01 3.34 -11.82
CA GLU A 88 -0.50 4.50 -11.09
C GLU A 88 -1.64 5.35 -10.51
N ALA A 89 -2.76 5.46 -11.23
CA ALA A 89 -3.97 6.11 -10.72
C ALA A 89 -4.60 5.32 -9.58
N PHE A 90 -4.60 4.00 -9.68
CA PHE A 90 -5.06 3.12 -8.60
C PHE A 90 -4.16 3.21 -7.37
N TRP A 91 -2.84 3.24 -7.55
CA TRP A 91 -1.88 3.47 -6.48
C TRP A 91 -2.13 4.79 -5.75
N TRP A 92 -2.32 5.88 -6.51
CA TRP A 92 -2.69 7.17 -5.95
C TRP A 92 -3.95 7.07 -5.08
N MET A 93 -5.02 6.48 -5.62
CA MET A 93 -6.29 6.35 -4.91
C MET A 93 -6.16 5.52 -3.64
N LEU A 94 -5.41 4.43 -3.65
CA LEU A 94 -5.18 3.61 -2.45
C LEU A 94 -4.47 4.39 -1.35
N LEU A 95 -3.48 5.21 -1.69
CA LEU A 95 -2.71 5.97 -0.71
C LEU A 95 -3.46 7.18 -0.16
N THR A 96 -4.15 7.92 -1.02
CA THR A 96 -4.74 9.22 -0.66
C THR A 96 -6.24 9.17 -0.34
N GLY A 97 -6.95 8.17 -0.87
CA GLY A 97 -8.41 8.10 -0.86
C GLY A 97 -9.09 8.91 -1.96
N ASP A 98 -8.34 9.72 -2.70
CA ASP A 98 -8.88 10.57 -3.77
C ASP A 98 -8.60 9.97 -5.15
N VAL A 99 -9.50 10.18 -6.09
CA VAL A 99 -9.27 9.87 -7.51
C VAL A 99 -8.34 10.94 -8.09
N PRO A 100 -7.19 10.57 -8.69
CA PRO A 100 -6.26 11.54 -9.26
C PRO A 100 -6.79 12.13 -10.57
N THR A 101 -6.26 13.30 -10.93
CA THR A 101 -6.40 13.83 -12.29
C THR A 101 -5.49 13.05 -13.26
N MET A 102 -5.70 13.22 -14.57
CA MET A 102 -4.79 12.64 -15.58
C MET A 102 -3.36 13.17 -15.40
N GLU A 103 -3.19 14.46 -15.12
CA GLU A 103 -1.89 15.07 -14.89
C GLU A 103 -1.17 14.44 -13.68
N GLN A 104 -1.86 14.32 -12.55
CA GLN A 104 -1.34 13.65 -11.35
C GLN A 104 -0.96 12.18 -11.61
N THR A 105 -1.77 11.50 -12.43
CA THR A 105 -1.48 10.11 -12.83
C THR A 105 -0.20 10.03 -13.65
N LEU A 106 -0.04 10.91 -14.64
CA LEU A 106 1.15 10.93 -15.49
C LEU A 106 2.42 11.33 -14.74
N GLU A 107 2.33 12.15 -13.70
CA GLU A 107 3.46 12.41 -12.79
C GLU A 107 3.94 11.12 -12.09
N VAL A 108 3.02 10.27 -11.63
CA VAL A 108 3.39 8.98 -11.03
C VAL A 108 3.99 8.03 -12.06
N VAL A 109 3.42 7.98 -13.28
CA VAL A 109 3.98 7.20 -14.40
C VAL A 109 5.43 7.59 -14.66
N GLU A 110 5.71 8.89 -14.69
CA GLU A 110 7.07 9.38 -14.96
C GLU A 110 8.02 9.08 -13.78
N ASP A 111 7.58 9.26 -12.54
CA ASP A 111 8.36 8.90 -11.34
C ASP A 111 8.74 7.41 -11.35
N TRP A 112 7.79 6.52 -11.67
CA TRP A 112 8.04 5.08 -11.73
C TRP A 112 8.98 4.70 -12.88
N LYS A 113 8.89 5.35 -14.04
CA LYS A 113 9.84 5.16 -15.13
C LYS A 113 11.27 5.50 -14.71
N GLN A 114 11.46 6.61 -14.00
CA GLN A 114 12.77 7.02 -13.50
C GLN A 114 13.35 6.03 -12.47
N ARG A 115 12.48 5.36 -11.72
CA ARG A 115 12.84 4.35 -10.70
C ARG A 115 12.96 2.92 -11.24
N SER A 116 12.61 2.66 -12.49
CA SER A 116 12.43 1.31 -13.05
C SER A 116 13.73 0.50 -13.22
N GLN A 117 14.90 1.05 -12.87
CA GLN A 117 16.18 0.37 -13.01
C GLN A 117 16.41 -0.63 -11.88
N VAL A 118 16.25 -1.92 -12.19
CA VAL A 118 16.55 -2.99 -11.25
C VAL A 118 18.06 -3.08 -11.01
N PRO A 119 18.53 -3.04 -9.75
CA PRO A 119 19.96 -3.15 -9.44
C PRO A 119 20.56 -4.46 -9.94
N GLN A 120 21.79 -4.41 -10.48
CA GLN A 120 22.46 -5.57 -11.09
C GLN A 120 22.56 -6.76 -10.13
N TYR A 121 22.83 -6.51 -8.83
CA TYR A 121 22.94 -7.58 -7.84
C TYR A 121 21.63 -8.37 -7.67
N VAL A 122 20.45 -7.76 -7.88
CA VAL A 122 19.16 -8.47 -7.86
C VAL A 122 19.08 -9.45 -9.03
N ILE A 123 19.50 -9.00 -10.22
CA ILE A 123 19.58 -9.86 -11.41
C ILE A 123 20.56 -11.02 -11.18
N ASP A 124 21.68 -10.77 -10.53
CA ASP A 124 22.70 -11.79 -10.25
C ASP A 124 22.16 -12.81 -9.25
N VAL A 125 21.41 -12.40 -8.22
CA VAL A 125 20.70 -13.30 -7.30
C VAL A 125 19.72 -14.20 -8.07
N LEU A 126 18.90 -13.61 -8.97
CA LEU A 126 17.95 -14.39 -9.77
C LEU A 126 18.64 -15.39 -10.71
N ARG A 127 19.78 -15.03 -11.30
CA ARG A 127 20.57 -15.92 -12.16
C ARG A 127 21.23 -17.08 -11.40
N ALA A 128 21.49 -16.90 -10.11
CA ALA A 128 22.04 -17.95 -9.25
C ALA A 128 21.01 -19.00 -8.83
N LEU A 129 19.71 -18.70 -8.96
CA LEU A 129 18.65 -19.67 -8.65
C LEU A 129 18.57 -20.77 -9.73
N PRO A 130 18.19 -22.01 -9.37
CA PRO A 130 17.91 -23.06 -10.34
C PRO A 130 16.88 -22.61 -11.39
N ARG A 131 17.06 -23.03 -12.64
CA ARG A 131 16.20 -22.59 -13.77
C ARG A 131 14.75 -23.09 -13.67
N ASP A 132 14.52 -24.15 -12.92
CA ASP A 132 13.23 -24.75 -12.62
C ASP A 132 12.57 -24.20 -11.36
N SER A 133 13.14 -23.16 -10.76
CA SER A 133 12.55 -22.46 -9.61
C SER A 133 11.19 -21.88 -9.95
N HIS A 134 10.25 -21.98 -9.02
CA HIS A 134 8.91 -21.40 -9.20
C HIS A 134 8.99 -19.87 -9.38
N PRO A 135 8.34 -19.26 -10.38
CA PRO A 135 8.42 -17.82 -10.66
C PRO A 135 8.11 -16.93 -9.46
N MET A 136 7.14 -17.30 -8.62
CA MET A 136 6.81 -16.53 -7.41
C MET A 136 7.90 -16.62 -6.33
N ALA A 137 8.63 -17.75 -6.25
CA ALA A 137 9.79 -17.84 -5.35
C ALA A 137 10.93 -16.95 -5.84
N MET A 138 11.16 -16.89 -7.14
CA MET A 138 12.13 -15.98 -7.75
C MET A 138 11.75 -14.52 -7.51
N PHE A 139 10.49 -14.15 -7.73
CA PHE A 139 9.97 -12.79 -7.47
C PHE A 139 10.15 -12.39 -6.00
N SER A 140 9.77 -13.25 -5.06
CA SER A 140 9.95 -13.00 -3.63
C SER A 140 11.42 -12.83 -3.26
N SER A 141 12.32 -13.65 -3.85
CA SER A 141 13.75 -13.55 -3.63
C SER A 141 14.32 -12.23 -4.16
N ALA A 142 13.84 -11.75 -5.30
CA ALA A 142 14.22 -10.46 -5.85
C ALA A 142 13.84 -9.30 -4.90
N ILE A 143 12.61 -9.30 -4.41
CA ILE A 143 12.13 -8.29 -3.46
C ILE A 143 12.95 -8.33 -2.16
N LEU A 144 13.21 -9.51 -1.62
CA LEU A 144 14.04 -9.66 -0.42
C LEU A 144 15.49 -9.16 -0.65
N ALA A 145 16.07 -9.41 -1.83
CA ALA A 145 17.38 -8.88 -2.16
C ALA A 145 17.42 -7.35 -2.20
N MET A 146 16.34 -6.69 -2.66
CA MET A 146 16.23 -5.22 -2.68
C MET A 146 16.23 -4.58 -1.29
N GLN A 147 15.94 -5.34 -0.23
CA GLN A 147 16.00 -4.87 1.15
C GLN A 147 17.34 -4.21 1.51
N ARG A 148 18.43 -4.62 0.85
CA ARG A 148 19.75 -3.98 1.00
C ARG A 148 19.72 -2.46 0.79
N ASP A 149 18.91 -1.98 -0.16
CA ASP A 149 18.83 -0.57 -0.52
C ASP A 149 17.71 0.19 0.19
N SER A 150 16.90 -0.52 1.00
CA SER A 150 15.79 0.06 1.75
C SER A 150 16.19 1.28 2.57
N VAL A 151 15.49 2.38 2.36
CA VAL A 151 15.64 3.63 3.11
C VAL A 151 15.14 3.44 4.54
N PHE A 152 13.99 2.78 4.68
CA PHE A 152 13.40 2.48 6.00
C PHE A 152 14.34 1.62 6.86
N ALA A 153 14.92 0.55 6.29
CA ALA A 153 15.85 -0.31 7.04
C ALA A 153 17.09 0.45 7.50
N LYS A 154 17.64 1.33 6.69
CA LYS A 154 18.79 2.19 7.04
C LYS A 154 18.46 3.16 8.17
N THR A 155 17.30 3.83 8.08
CA THR A 155 16.83 4.75 9.13
C THR A 155 16.59 4.00 10.44
N TYR A 156 15.92 2.84 10.37
CA TYR A 156 15.67 2.01 11.57
C TYR A 156 16.97 1.55 12.25
N SER A 157 17.90 1.02 11.49
CA SER A 157 19.18 0.52 12.01
C SER A 157 20.08 1.63 12.58
N SER A 158 19.92 2.87 12.10
CA SER A 158 20.69 4.01 12.61
C SER A 158 20.16 4.57 13.94
N GLY A 159 19.07 4.03 14.47
CA GLY A 159 18.43 4.55 15.70
C GLY A 159 17.67 5.87 15.51
N LYS A 160 17.54 6.37 14.26
CA LYS A 160 16.82 7.61 13.93
C LYS A 160 15.33 7.38 13.62
N PHE A 161 14.84 6.18 13.88
CA PHE A 161 13.43 5.84 13.60
C PHE A 161 12.47 6.75 14.36
N ASN A 162 11.52 7.33 13.64
CA ASN A 162 10.45 8.15 14.19
C ASN A 162 9.08 7.71 13.62
N LYS A 163 8.19 7.25 14.48
CA LYS A 163 6.83 6.82 14.10
C LYS A 163 5.99 7.89 13.39
N MET A 164 6.32 9.16 13.57
CA MET A 164 5.59 10.27 12.96
C MET A 164 5.97 10.50 11.49
N THR A 165 7.21 10.19 11.11
CA THR A 165 7.80 10.45 9.79
C THR A 165 8.20 9.21 9.02
N CYS A 166 8.19 8.01 9.63
CA CYS A 166 8.63 6.77 8.99
C CYS A 166 7.86 6.39 7.71
N TRP A 167 6.66 6.93 7.54
CA TRP A 167 5.89 6.76 6.31
C TRP A 167 6.61 7.31 5.07
N GLU A 168 7.48 8.31 5.24
CA GLU A 168 8.25 8.87 4.11
C GLU A 168 9.26 7.86 3.58
N ASP A 169 9.98 7.19 4.47
CA ASP A 169 10.93 6.13 4.10
C ASP A 169 10.20 4.92 3.49
N MET A 170 9.05 4.54 4.07
CA MET A 170 8.21 3.47 3.54
C MET A 170 7.65 3.80 2.16
N PHE A 171 7.28 5.06 1.92
CA PHE A 171 6.82 5.53 0.62
C PHE A 171 7.94 5.43 -0.44
N GLU A 172 9.17 5.82 -0.09
CA GLU A 172 10.31 5.70 -0.99
C GLU A 172 10.61 4.23 -1.33
N ASP A 173 10.62 3.35 -0.33
CA ASP A 173 10.85 1.92 -0.56
C ASP A 173 9.75 1.31 -1.44
N ALA A 174 8.47 1.62 -1.17
CA ALA A 174 7.35 1.13 -1.96
C ALA A 174 7.35 1.66 -3.41
N SER A 175 7.84 2.88 -3.61
CA SER A 175 7.96 3.47 -4.96
C SER A 175 9.13 2.91 -5.77
N ASN A 176 10.14 2.33 -5.11
CA ASN A 176 11.33 1.72 -5.72
C ASN A 176 11.16 0.21 -6.04
N MET A 177 10.07 -0.40 -5.57
CA MET A 177 9.74 -1.82 -5.80
C MET A 177 8.92 -2.01 -7.08
#